data_c7e86a576adf56da5677d18977d44b70
#
_entry.id   c7e86a576adf56da5677d18977d44b70
#
_cell.length_a   1.000
_cell.length_b   1.000
_cell.length_c   1.000
_cell.angle_alpha   90.00
_cell.angle_beta   90.00
_cell.angle_gamma   90.00
#
_symmetry.space_group_name_H-M   'P 1'
#
loop_
_entity.id
_entity.type
_entity.pdbx_description
1 polymer ?
#
loop_
_entity_poly.entity_id
_entity_poly.type
_entity_poly.pdbx_seq_one_letter_code
_entity_poly.pdbx_strand_id
1 'polypeptide(L)'
;NCKDCDKIYKAEYYRNNSEKCKAKVAQDKRDRVALFKQYKSNLKCAACPESESCVIDFHHVDPTTKKFDVSQKVWETSWDTLLIEINKCIPLCKNCHAKLHNGMLDIAALV
;
A
#
# COMPACT_ATOMS: atom_id res chain seq x y z
N ASN A 1 -28.37 30.77 -21.30
CA ASN A 1 -27.21 30.17 -20.66
C ASN A 1 -25.90 30.65 -21.24
N CYS A 2 -25.28 31.53 -20.52
CA CYS A 2 -24.01 32.12 -20.86
C CYS A 2 -22.90 31.13 -20.48
N LYS A 3 -21.98 30.84 -21.39
CA LYS A 3 -20.82 29.98 -21.11
C LYS A 3 -19.97 30.56 -19.97
N ASP A 4 -19.90 31.88 -19.86
CA ASP A 4 -19.15 32.57 -18.82
C ASP A 4 -19.79 32.36 -17.44
N CYS A 5 -21.13 32.35 -17.36
CA CYS A 5 -21.85 32.07 -16.13
C CYS A 5 -21.62 30.65 -15.63
N ASP A 6 -21.59 29.66 -16.53
CA ASP A 6 -21.28 28.27 -16.20
C ASP A 6 -19.87 28.14 -15.66
N LYS A 7 -18.90 28.82 -16.28
CA LYS A 7 -17.51 28.81 -15.80
C LYS A 7 -17.38 29.41 -14.40
N ILE A 8 -18.05 30.52 -14.14
CA ILE A 8 -18.04 31.17 -12.83
C ILE A 8 -18.68 30.26 -11.80
N TYR A 9 -19.81 29.65 -12.11
CA TYR A 9 -20.51 28.74 -11.21
C TYR A 9 -19.66 27.55 -10.84
N LYS A 10 -19.04 26.91 -11.82
CA LYS A 10 -18.14 25.76 -11.59
C LYS A 10 -16.94 26.15 -10.75
N ALA A 11 -16.34 27.30 -11.04
CA ALA A 11 -15.17 27.78 -10.28
C ALA A 11 -15.53 28.00 -8.80
N GLU A 12 -16.69 28.61 -8.53
CA GLU A 12 -17.17 28.81 -7.16
C GLU A 12 -17.49 27.49 -6.45
N TYR A 13 -18.14 26.57 -7.16
CA TYR A 13 -18.43 25.25 -6.63
C TYR A 13 -17.14 24.53 -6.20
N TYR A 14 -16.14 24.45 -7.07
CA TYR A 14 -14.88 23.82 -6.73
C TYR A 14 -14.13 24.53 -5.62
N ARG A 15 -14.19 25.85 -5.58
CA ARG A 15 -13.57 26.64 -4.52
C ARG A 15 -14.21 26.34 -3.16
N ASN A 16 -15.54 26.29 -3.11
CA ASN A 16 -16.27 26.06 -1.87
C ASN A 16 -16.17 24.63 -1.37
N ASN A 17 -15.94 23.66 -2.27
CA ASN A 17 -15.90 22.23 -1.92
C ASN A 17 -14.49 21.66 -1.88
N SER A 18 -13.46 22.42 -2.28
CA SER A 18 -12.09 21.93 -2.33
C SER A 18 -11.56 21.46 -0.99
N GLU A 19 -11.88 22.18 0.10
CA GLU A 19 -11.45 21.80 1.45
C GLU A 19 -12.12 20.51 1.91
N LYS A 20 -13.42 20.34 1.62
CA LYS A 20 -14.14 19.10 1.93
C LYS A 20 -13.55 17.92 1.15
N CYS A 21 -13.24 18.12 -0.13
CA CYS A 21 -12.61 17.10 -0.95
C CYS A 21 -11.22 16.72 -0.44
N LYS A 22 -10.41 17.73 -0.07
CA LYS A 22 -9.08 17.51 0.52
C LYS A 22 -9.16 16.77 1.84
N ALA A 23 -10.12 17.14 2.70
CA ALA A 23 -10.34 16.47 3.99
C ALA A 23 -10.74 15.01 3.80
N LYS A 24 -11.62 14.72 2.83
CA LYS A 24 -12.03 13.35 2.50
C LYS A 24 -10.86 12.52 1.98
N VAL A 25 -10.06 13.06 1.06
CA VAL A 25 -8.89 12.38 0.51
C VAL A 25 -7.88 12.08 1.63
N ALA A 26 -7.64 13.03 2.53
CA ALA A 26 -6.74 12.82 3.66
C ALA A 26 -7.27 11.75 4.62
N GLN A 27 -8.58 11.72 4.86
CA GLN A 27 -9.20 10.70 5.71
C GLN A 27 -9.10 9.32 5.05
N ASP A 28 -9.36 9.21 3.75
CA ASP A 28 -9.25 7.96 3.01
C ASP A 28 -7.82 7.41 3.04
N LYS A 29 -6.82 8.28 2.95
CA LYS A 29 -5.41 7.90 3.10
C LYS A 29 -5.14 7.34 4.50
N ARG A 30 -5.60 8.02 5.53
CA ARG A 30 -5.43 7.55 6.92
C ARG A 30 -6.10 6.20 7.13
N ASP A 31 -7.29 6.01 6.58
CA ASP A 31 -8.02 4.75 6.68
C ASP A 31 -7.26 3.61 6.00
N ARG A 32 -6.71 3.84 4.81
CA ARG A 32 -5.91 2.85 4.11
C ARG A 32 -4.64 2.49 4.87
N VAL A 33 -3.96 3.48 5.42
CA VAL A 33 -2.74 3.26 6.22
C VAL A 33 -3.08 2.46 7.48
N ALA A 34 -4.20 2.79 8.14
CA ALA A 34 -4.65 2.06 9.32
C ALA A 34 -4.98 0.60 9.01
N LEU A 35 -5.68 0.34 7.89
CA LEU A 35 -5.97 -1.02 7.41
C LEU A 35 -4.68 -1.78 7.11
N PHE A 36 -3.73 -1.14 6.45
CA PHE A 36 -2.44 -1.74 6.12
C PHE A 36 -1.64 -2.11 7.37
N LYS A 37 -1.59 -1.21 8.36
CA LYS A 37 -0.92 -1.48 9.63
C LYS A 37 -1.59 -2.63 10.38
N GLN A 38 -2.92 -2.65 10.41
CA GLN A 38 -3.67 -3.72 11.04
C GLN A 38 -3.41 -5.06 10.35
N TYR A 39 -3.38 -5.07 9.02
CA TYR A 39 -3.06 -6.26 8.25
C TYR A 39 -1.64 -6.76 8.59
N LYS A 40 -0.65 -5.87 8.59
CA LYS A 40 0.73 -6.23 8.92
C LYS A 40 0.89 -6.73 10.35
N SER A 41 0.11 -6.22 11.28
CA SER A 41 0.21 -6.63 12.70
C SER A 41 -0.12 -8.10 12.93
N ASN A 42 -0.84 -8.74 12.00
CA ASN A 42 -1.18 -10.15 12.05
C ASN A 42 -0.19 -11.03 11.26
N LEU A 43 0.82 -10.42 10.65
CA LEU A 43 1.80 -11.15 9.84
C LEU A 43 3.02 -11.54 10.67
N LYS A 44 3.69 -12.56 10.18
CA LYS A 44 4.88 -13.13 10.77
C LYS A 44 5.86 -13.42 9.64
N CYS A 45 7.17 -13.27 9.90
CA CYS A 45 8.18 -13.61 8.90
C CYS A 45 8.03 -15.07 8.48
N ALA A 46 8.09 -15.34 7.16
CA ALA A 46 7.98 -16.70 6.63
C ALA A 46 9.21 -17.55 6.95
N ALA A 47 10.35 -16.92 7.26
CA ALA A 47 11.63 -17.61 7.45
C ALA A 47 12.10 -17.67 8.91
N CYS A 48 11.52 -16.85 9.80
CA CYS A 48 11.89 -16.81 11.21
C CYS A 48 10.68 -16.40 12.06
N PRO A 49 10.75 -16.47 13.41
CA PRO A 49 9.60 -16.13 14.25
C PRO A 49 9.33 -14.65 14.46
N GLU A 50 10.00 -13.75 13.73
CA GLU A 50 9.79 -12.31 13.85
C GLU A 50 8.35 -11.93 13.49
N SER A 51 7.68 -11.15 14.36
CA SER A 51 6.30 -10.74 14.17
C SER A 51 6.08 -9.23 14.36
N GLU A 52 7.14 -8.45 14.56
CA GLU A 52 7.03 -7.00 14.69
C GLU A 52 6.72 -6.37 13.32
N SER A 53 5.55 -5.75 13.21
CA SER A 53 5.06 -5.22 11.93
C SER A 53 6.00 -4.21 11.28
N CYS A 54 6.72 -3.43 12.07
CA CYS A 54 7.64 -2.41 11.55
C CYS A 54 8.86 -2.99 10.84
N VAL A 55 9.19 -4.26 11.07
CA VAL A 55 10.33 -4.93 10.42
C VAL A 55 9.89 -5.95 9.37
N ILE A 56 8.58 -6.11 9.15
CA ILE A 56 8.06 -7.03 8.12
C ILE A 56 7.97 -6.31 6.79
N ASP A 57 8.59 -6.88 5.77
CA ASP A 57 8.53 -6.41 4.38
C ASP A 57 7.74 -7.40 3.54
N PHE A 58 7.16 -6.92 2.44
CA PHE A 58 6.51 -7.77 1.45
C PHE A 58 7.49 -8.06 0.31
N HIS A 59 7.83 -9.32 0.14
CA HIS A 59 8.72 -9.76 -0.93
C HIS A 59 7.91 -10.46 -2.02
N HIS A 60 7.99 -9.97 -3.25
CA HIS A 60 7.32 -10.59 -4.39
C HIS A 60 7.97 -11.93 -4.71
N VAL A 61 7.15 -12.99 -4.72
CA VAL A 61 7.62 -14.35 -5.03
C VAL A 61 8.09 -14.42 -6.47
N ASP A 62 7.34 -13.83 -7.39
CA ASP A 62 7.66 -13.76 -8.80
C ASP A 62 7.82 -12.28 -9.21
N PRO A 63 9.04 -11.80 -9.44
CA PRO A 63 9.25 -10.40 -9.81
C PRO A 63 8.64 -10.03 -11.16
N THR A 64 8.35 -11.00 -12.04
CA THR A 64 7.74 -10.72 -13.34
C THR A 64 6.27 -10.29 -13.22
N THR A 65 5.59 -10.64 -12.11
CA THR A 65 4.21 -10.25 -11.85
C THR A 65 4.09 -8.97 -11.03
N LYS A 66 5.20 -8.44 -10.54
CA LYS A 66 5.23 -7.24 -9.73
C LYS A 66 4.80 -6.02 -10.53
N LYS A 67 3.78 -5.30 -10.04
CA LYS A 67 3.31 -4.06 -10.65
C LYS A 67 3.84 -2.83 -9.90
N PHE A 68 3.99 -2.92 -8.57
CA PHE A 68 4.48 -1.84 -7.72
C PHE A 68 4.93 -2.38 -6.37
N ASP A 69 5.66 -1.57 -5.62
CA ASP A 69 6.03 -1.88 -4.25
C ASP A 69 4.87 -1.58 -3.31
N VAL A 70 4.41 -2.59 -2.57
CA VAL A 70 3.24 -2.48 -1.68
C VAL A 70 3.39 -1.33 -0.70
N SER A 71 4.53 -1.25 -0.01
CA SER A 71 4.76 -0.23 1.02
C SER A 71 4.78 1.20 0.47
N GLN A 72 5.16 1.38 -0.79
CA GLN A 72 5.24 2.70 -1.41
C GLN A 72 3.90 3.18 -1.97
N LYS A 73 2.97 2.27 -2.25
CA LYS A 73 1.70 2.59 -2.91
C LYS A 73 0.49 2.56 -2.00
N VAL A 74 0.68 2.33 -0.71
CA VAL A 74 -0.39 2.32 0.30
C VAL A 74 -1.19 3.63 0.29
N TRP A 75 -0.52 4.76 0.04
CA TRP A 75 -1.13 6.08 0.06
C TRP A 75 -2.05 6.38 -1.11
N GLU A 76 -1.82 5.72 -2.26
CA GLU A 76 -2.44 6.06 -3.53
C GLU A 76 -3.39 4.99 -4.05
N THR A 77 -3.30 3.77 -3.52
CA THR A 77 -3.95 2.60 -4.09
C THR A 77 -5.13 2.18 -3.24
N SER A 78 -6.24 1.77 -3.87
CA SER A 78 -7.37 1.22 -3.16
C SER A 78 -6.97 -0.06 -2.41
N TRP A 79 -7.67 -0.36 -1.32
CA TRP A 79 -7.36 -1.54 -0.52
C TRP A 79 -7.48 -2.83 -1.33
N ASP A 80 -8.51 -2.95 -2.18
CA ASP A 80 -8.70 -4.13 -3.01
C ASP A 80 -7.53 -4.35 -3.98
N THR A 81 -7.08 -3.29 -4.64
CA THR A 81 -5.92 -3.36 -5.54
C THR A 81 -4.64 -3.68 -4.78
N LEU A 82 -4.48 -3.12 -3.60
CA LEU A 82 -3.33 -3.37 -2.73
C LEU A 82 -3.30 -4.84 -2.30
N LEU A 83 -4.45 -5.43 -1.94
CA LEU A 83 -4.54 -6.84 -1.57
C LEU A 83 -4.15 -7.77 -2.72
N ILE A 84 -4.51 -7.44 -3.95
CA ILE A 84 -4.11 -8.21 -5.12
C ILE A 84 -2.58 -8.26 -5.20
N GLU A 85 -1.91 -7.13 -4.98
CA GLU A 85 -0.45 -7.07 -5.00
C GLU A 85 0.18 -7.77 -3.78
N ILE A 86 -0.42 -7.62 -2.60
CA ILE A 86 0.02 -8.31 -1.37
C ILE A 86 -0.02 -9.83 -1.55
N ASN A 87 -1.03 -10.35 -2.23
CA ASN A 87 -1.19 -11.79 -2.45
C ASN A 87 -0.09 -12.39 -3.33
N LYS A 88 0.67 -11.55 -4.03
CA LYS A 88 1.86 -11.98 -4.82
C LYS A 88 3.13 -12.04 -3.98
N CYS A 89 3.04 -11.65 -2.70
CA CYS A 89 4.19 -11.49 -1.82
C CYS A 89 4.16 -12.48 -0.66
N ILE A 90 5.34 -12.72 -0.07
CA ILE A 90 5.46 -13.37 1.23
C ILE A 90 5.99 -12.34 2.24
N PRO A 91 5.59 -12.44 3.52
CA PRO A 91 6.13 -11.56 4.55
C PRO A 91 7.52 -12.04 4.97
N LEU A 92 8.50 -11.14 4.95
CA LEU A 92 9.86 -11.39 5.43
C LEU A 92 10.30 -10.23 6.30
N CYS A 93 10.94 -10.53 7.43
CA CYS A 93 11.57 -9.47 8.20
C CYS A 93 12.76 -8.91 7.42
N LYS A 94 13.20 -7.70 7.77
CA LYS A 94 14.29 -7.04 7.06
C LYS A 94 15.57 -7.89 7.00
N ASN A 95 15.88 -8.62 8.06
CA ASN A 95 17.03 -9.51 8.10
C ASN A 95 16.89 -10.67 7.11
N CYS A 96 15.76 -11.36 7.13
CA CYS A 96 15.50 -12.48 6.23
C CYS A 96 15.38 -12.03 4.78
N HIS A 97 14.79 -10.85 4.56
CA HIS A 97 14.70 -10.25 3.23
C HIS A 97 16.09 -9.98 2.64
N ALA A 98 16.98 -9.41 3.46
CA ALA A 98 18.38 -9.20 3.07
C ALA A 98 19.10 -10.52 2.80
N LYS A 99 18.90 -11.52 3.65
CA LYS A 99 19.49 -12.86 3.47
C LYS A 99 19.02 -13.49 2.16
N LEU A 100 17.75 -13.36 1.83
CA LEU A 100 17.21 -13.88 0.57
C LEU A 100 17.90 -13.24 -0.63
N HIS A 101 18.04 -11.91 -0.63
CA HIS A 101 18.71 -11.19 -1.72
C HIS A 101 20.21 -11.52 -1.83
N ASN A 102 20.81 -11.95 -0.74
CA ASN A 102 22.23 -12.36 -0.73
C ASN A 102 22.42 -13.87 -0.91
N GLY A 103 21.38 -14.58 -1.33
CA GLY A 103 21.46 -16.00 -1.61
C GLY A 103 21.57 -16.92 -0.39
N MET A 104 21.30 -16.41 0.80
CA MET A 104 21.36 -17.17 2.06
C MET A 104 20.07 -17.93 2.38
N LEU A 105 18.98 -17.60 1.71
CA LEU A 105 17.68 -18.26 1.85
C LEU A 105 17.16 -18.65 0.46
N ASP A 106 16.41 -19.76 0.42
CA ASP A 106 15.75 -20.22 -0.80
C ASP A 106 14.24 -19.90 -0.70
N ILE A 107 13.75 -19.06 -1.61
CA ILE A 107 12.34 -18.69 -1.64
C ILE A 107 11.43 -19.89 -1.87
N ALA A 108 11.87 -20.89 -2.61
CA ALA A 108 11.09 -22.09 -2.87
C ALA A 108 10.79 -22.87 -1.59
N ALA A 109 11.63 -22.76 -0.57
CA ALA A 109 11.42 -23.38 0.74
C ALA A 109 10.43 -22.60 1.62
N LEU A 110 10.15 -21.35 1.27
CA LEU A 110 9.30 -20.43 2.05
C LEU A 110 7.87 -20.32 1.50
N VAL A 111 7.65 -20.80 0.30
CA VAL A 111 6.35 -20.69 -0.40
C VAL A 111 5.51 -21.93 -0.19
#